data_78e6944be2786a49ebfa5fd7411f146b
#
_entry.id   78e6944be2786a49ebfa5fd7411f146b
#
_cell.length_a   1.000
_cell.length_b   1.000
_cell.length_c   1.000
_cell.angle_alpha   90.00
_cell.angle_beta   90.00
_cell.angle_gamma   90.00
#
_symmetry.space_group_name_H-M   'P 1'
#
loop_
_entity.id
_entity.type
_entity.pdbx_description
1 polymer ?
#
loop_
_entity_poly.entity_id
_entity_poly.type
_entity_poly.pdbx_seq_one_letter_code
_entity_poly.pdbx_strand_id
1 'polypeptide(L)'
;MSKERLAINGGEPVCKESFPKWPHFEEETIQAAMGPLKNGKTNYWSGPLGMEFENKFAQWNGAKFGISVINGTAALHTAVSCLGIGPGDEVICPSYSFIASSFCILQA
;
A
#
# COMPACT_ATOMS: atom_id res chain seq x y z
N MET A 1 21.57 38.81 -11.44
CA MET A 1 20.68 37.66 -11.14
C MET A 1 20.34 37.74 -9.66
N SER A 2 19.11 38.07 -9.31
CA SER A 2 18.65 38.06 -7.92
C SER A 2 18.70 36.60 -7.45
N LYS A 3 19.49 36.32 -6.41
CA LYS A 3 19.48 34.98 -5.75
C LYS A 3 18.10 34.85 -5.09
N GLU A 4 17.22 34.09 -5.69
CA GLU A 4 15.95 33.73 -5.05
C GLU A 4 16.24 33.10 -3.68
N ARG A 5 15.63 33.68 -2.66
CA ARG A 5 15.85 33.27 -1.28
C ARG A 5 14.97 32.05 -1.02
N LEU A 6 15.53 30.95 -0.53
CA LEU A 6 14.79 29.76 -0.16
C LEU A 6 13.75 30.07 0.92
N ALA A 7 12.60 29.42 0.90
CA ALA A 7 11.51 29.63 1.86
C ALA A 7 11.98 29.45 3.32
N ILE A 8 12.81 28.46 3.60
CA ILE A 8 13.41 28.23 4.93
C ILE A 8 14.24 29.42 5.42
N ASN A 9 14.75 30.23 4.52
CA ASN A 9 15.53 31.44 4.81
C ASN A 9 14.69 32.74 4.70
N GLY A 10 13.35 32.60 4.70
CA GLY A 10 12.42 33.72 4.61
C GLY A 10 12.09 34.15 3.18
N GLY A 11 12.33 33.32 2.19
CA GLY A 11 11.79 33.48 0.82
C GLY A 11 10.33 33.04 0.74
N GLU A 12 9.71 33.26 -0.41
CA GLU A 12 8.33 32.87 -0.64
C GLU A 12 8.22 31.35 -0.85
N PRO A 13 7.37 30.63 -0.08
CA PRO A 13 7.18 29.20 -0.28
C PRO A 13 6.43 28.89 -1.58
N VAL A 14 6.82 27.84 -2.28
CA VAL A 14 6.13 27.35 -3.50
C VAL A 14 4.72 26.85 -3.17
N CYS A 15 4.57 26.16 -2.04
CA CYS A 15 3.28 25.72 -1.52
C CYS A 15 2.84 26.66 -0.41
N LYS A 16 1.72 27.35 -0.60
CA LYS A 16 1.15 28.32 0.35
C LYS A 16 0.03 27.72 1.21
N GLU A 17 -0.47 26.55 0.79
CA GLU A 17 -1.54 25.84 1.48
C GLU A 17 -0.95 24.83 2.45
N SER A 18 -1.62 24.63 3.58
CA SER A 18 -1.25 23.55 4.50
C SER A 18 -1.63 22.20 3.90
N PHE A 19 -0.73 21.22 4.01
CA PHE A 19 -1.08 19.87 3.64
C PHE A 19 -2.26 19.34 4.48
N PRO A 20 -3.18 18.56 3.88
CA PRO A 20 -4.27 17.95 4.62
C PRO A 20 -3.74 17.05 5.73
N LYS A 21 -4.47 16.98 6.83
CA LYS A 21 -4.14 16.04 7.92
C LYS A 21 -4.26 14.61 7.42
N TRP A 22 -3.33 13.76 7.83
CA TRP A 22 -3.37 12.33 7.51
C TRP A 22 -3.71 11.53 8.79
N PRO A 23 -4.60 10.54 8.74
CA PRO A 23 -5.40 10.13 7.58
C PRO A 23 -6.54 11.12 7.26
N HIS A 24 -6.90 11.22 5.97
CA HIS A 24 -8.06 11.97 5.51
C HIS A 24 -8.93 11.05 4.66
N PHE A 25 -10.21 11.02 4.96
CA PHE A 25 -11.19 10.22 4.22
C PHE A 25 -12.31 11.13 3.75
N GLU A 26 -12.61 11.09 2.47
CA GLU A 26 -13.78 11.74 1.89
C GLU A 26 -15.06 11.06 2.39
N GLU A 27 -16.14 11.82 2.49
CA GLU A 27 -17.43 11.31 2.96
C GLU A 27 -17.91 10.11 2.15
N GLU A 28 -17.72 10.12 0.83
CA GLU A 28 -18.04 8.99 -0.04
C GLU A 28 -17.29 7.70 0.37
N THR A 29 -16.03 7.82 0.70
CA THR A 29 -15.19 6.69 1.18
C THR A 29 -15.74 6.15 2.51
N ILE A 30 -16.13 7.04 3.42
CA ILE A 30 -16.70 6.66 4.72
C ILE A 30 -18.01 5.91 4.51
N GLN A 31 -18.90 6.43 3.67
CA GLN A 31 -20.20 5.81 3.38
C GLN A 31 -20.04 4.46 2.69
N ALA A 32 -19.08 4.33 1.76
CA ALA A 32 -18.78 3.05 1.12
C ALA A 32 -18.29 2.01 2.13
N ALA A 33 -17.41 2.39 3.07
CA ALA A 33 -16.90 1.52 4.11
C ALA A 33 -18.00 1.06 5.10
N MET A 34 -19.04 1.86 5.33
CA MET A 34 -20.17 1.50 6.16
C MET A 34 -21.09 0.44 5.53
N GLY A 35 -21.06 0.29 4.21
CA GLY A 35 -21.93 -0.64 3.48
C GLY A 35 -21.84 -2.08 3.98
N PRO A 36 -20.66 -2.71 3.99
CA PRO A 36 -20.46 -4.07 4.51
C PRO A 36 -20.90 -4.24 5.97
N LEU A 37 -20.66 -3.22 6.81
CA LEU A 37 -21.06 -3.26 8.21
C LEU A 37 -22.59 -3.27 8.36
N LYS A 38 -23.31 -2.46 7.58
CA LYS A 38 -24.78 -2.40 7.60
C LYS A 38 -25.45 -3.68 7.09
N ASN A 39 -24.86 -4.34 6.09
CA ASN A 39 -25.44 -5.53 5.47
C ASN A 39 -24.88 -6.85 6.01
N GLY A 40 -23.90 -6.80 6.95
CA GLY A 40 -23.27 -7.97 7.57
C GLY A 40 -22.31 -8.75 6.65
N LYS A 41 -21.99 -8.22 5.46
CA LYS A 41 -21.10 -8.88 4.49
C LYS A 41 -19.66 -8.39 4.63
N THR A 42 -19.06 -8.66 5.76
CA THR A 42 -17.76 -8.09 6.18
C THR A 42 -16.55 -8.98 5.88
N ASN A 43 -16.74 -10.22 5.51
CA ASN A 43 -15.65 -11.13 5.21
C ASN A 43 -15.59 -11.50 3.73
N TYR A 44 -14.44 -12.02 3.29
CA TYR A 44 -14.16 -12.36 1.90
C TYR A 44 -15.18 -13.33 1.28
N TRP A 45 -15.68 -14.30 2.07
CA TRP A 45 -16.57 -15.35 1.58
C TRP A 45 -18.04 -14.94 1.54
N SER A 46 -18.44 -13.98 2.36
CA SER A 46 -19.84 -13.52 2.44
C SER A 46 -20.12 -12.22 1.68
N GLY A 47 -19.09 -11.51 1.25
CA GLY A 47 -19.20 -10.25 0.53
C GLY A 47 -18.39 -10.22 -0.77
N PRO A 48 -18.81 -9.45 -1.77
CA PRO A 48 -18.15 -9.40 -3.07
C PRO A 48 -16.92 -8.50 -3.11
N LEU A 49 -16.75 -7.58 -2.15
CA LEU A 49 -15.79 -6.48 -2.24
C LEU A 49 -14.33 -6.92 -2.31
N GLY A 50 -13.97 -7.99 -1.61
CA GLY A 50 -12.61 -8.54 -1.68
C GLY A 50 -12.26 -9.02 -3.08
N MET A 51 -13.12 -9.84 -3.69
CA MET A 51 -12.94 -10.35 -5.05
C MET A 51 -13.01 -9.24 -6.10
N GLU A 52 -13.90 -8.25 -5.92
CA GLU A 52 -13.99 -7.09 -6.81
C GLU A 52 -12.71 -6.25 -6.75
N PHE A 53 -12.17 -6.03 -5.56
CA PHE A 53 -10.91 -5.33 -5.37
C PHE A 53 -9.77 -6.05 -6.08
N GLU A 54 -9.60 -7.35 -5.87
CA GLU A 54 -8.57 -8.16 -6.50
C GLU A 54 -8.63 -8.09 -8.03
N ASN A 55 -9.82 -8.22 -8.60
CA ASN A 55 -10.03 -8.13 -10.04
C ASN A 55 -9.69 -6.74 -10.59
N LYS A 56 -10.17 -5.68 -9.95
CA LYS A 56 -9.90 -4.29 -10.37
C LYS A 56 -8.42 -3.95 -10.24
N PHE A 57 -7.78 -4.37 -9.16
CA PHE A 57 -6.36 -4.13 -8.92
C PHE A 57 -5.47 -4.89 -9.91
N ALA A 58 -5.80 -6.14 -10.22
CA ALA A 58 -5.12 -6.91 -11.26
C ALA A 58 -5.23 -6.23 -12.64
N GLN A 59 -6.44 -5.81 -13.03
CA GLN A 59 -6.67 -5.10 -14.30
C GLN A 59 -5.88 -3.79 -14.36
N TRP A 60 -5.90 -3.01 -13.30
CA TRP A 60 -5.17 -1.74 -13.23
C TRP A 60 -3.65 -1.91 -13.40
N ASN A 61 -3.11 -3.00 -12.88
CA ASN A 61 -1.68 -3.32 -12.98
C ASN A 61 -1.33 -4.15 -14.24
N GLY A 62 -2.29 -4.51 -15.10
CA GLY A 62 -2.06 -5.40 -16.25
C GLY A 62 -1.67 -6.82 -15.83
N ALA A 63 -1.97 -7.23 -14.60
CA ALA A 63 -1.71 -8.56 -14.07
C ALA A 63 -2.90 -9.50 -14.36
N LYS A 64 -2.61 -10.80 -14.44
CA LYS A 64 -3.65 -11.82 -14.66
C LYS A 64 -4.50 -12.05 -13.41
N PHE A 65 -3.89 -11.95 -12.25
CA PHE A 65 -4.54 -12.17 -10.95
C PHE A 65 -4.08 -11.13 -9.94
N GLY A 66 -4.94 -10.83 -8.97
CA GLY A 66 -4.63 -10.10 -7.76
C GLY A 66 -5.07 -10.93 -6.57
N ILE A 67 -4.30 -10.90 -5.50
CA ILE A 67 -4.61 -11.60 -4.25
C ILE A 67 -4.42 -10.62 -3.12
N SER A 68 -5.49 -10.36 -2.38
CA SER A 68 -5.45 -9.51 -1.20
C SER A 68 -4.91 -10.25 0.01
N VAL A 69 -4.04 -9.60 0.75
CA VAL A 69 -3.47 -10.09 2.00
C VAL A 69 -3.61 -9.03 3.08
N ILE A 70 -3.38 -9.40 4.33
CA ILE A 70 -3.67 -8.52 5.47
C ILE A 70 -2.85 -7.23 5.51
N ASN A 71 -1.63 -7.24 4.95
CA ASN A 71 -0.73 -6.07 4.88
C ASN A 71 0.42 -6.31 3.90
N GLY A 72 1.23 -5.26 3.63
CA GLY A 72 2.37 -5.34 2.74
C GLY A 72 3.48 -6.30 3.20
N THR A 73 3.69 -6.47 4.48
CA THR A 73 4.63 -7.46 5.03
C THR A 73 4.22 -8.88 4.65
N ALA A 74 2.95 -9.22 4.82
CA ALA A 74 2.40 -10.51 4.40
C ALA A 74 2.49 -10.69 2.87
N ALA A 75 2.29 -9.62 2.09
CA ALA A 75 2.42 -9.68 0.63
C ALA A 75 3.85 -10.04 0.21
N LEU A 76 4.85 -9.40 0.79
CA LEU A 76 6.26 -9.69 0.51
C LEU A 76 6.63 -11.12 0.92
N HIS A 77 6.25 -11.55 2.13
CA HIS A 77 6.51 -12.90 2.60
C HIS A 77 5.84 -13.95 1.70
N THR A 78 4.57 -13.77 1.36
CA THR A 78 3.85 -14.66 0.45
C THR A 78 4.53 -14.74 -0.92
N ALA A 79 4.95 -13.60 -1.48
CA ALA A 79 5.62 -13.56 -2.78
C ALA A 79 6.94 -14.36 -2.77
N VAL A 80 7.79 -14.13 -1.77
CA VAL A 80 9.08 -14.83 -1.63
C VAL A 80 8.86 -16.33 -1.45
N SER A 81 7.91 -16.72 -0.58
CA SER A 81 7.58 -18.14 -0.34
C SER A 81 7.01 -18.84 -1.59
N CYS A 82 6.15 -18.15 -2.36
CA CYS A 82 5.58 -18.71 -3.59
C CYS A 82 6.61 -18.93 -4.70
N LEU A 83 7.73 -18.21 -4.67
CA LEU A 83 8.86 -18.40 -5.59
C LEU A 83 9.74 -19.61 -5.20
N GLY A 84 9.47 -20.26 -4.07
CA GLY A 84 10.27 -21.38 -3.57
C GLY A 84 11.63 -20.96 -3.01
N ILE A 85 11.79 -19.69 -2.68
CA ILE A 85 13.01 -19.16 -2.07
C ILE A 85 13.08 -19.64 -0.61
N GLY A 86 14.24 -20.16 -0.20
CA GLY A 86 14.44 -20.74 1.13
C GLY A 86 15.90 -20.79 1.55
N PRO A 87 16.25 -21.56 2.58
CA PRO A 87 17.60 -21.65 3.12
C PRO A 87 18.64 -22.01 2.04
N GLY A 88 19.64 -21.16 1.88
CA GLY A 88 20.70 -21.29 0.87
C GLY A 88 20.51 -20.41 -0.36
N ASP A 89 19.35 -19.78 -0.52
CA ASP A 89 19.12 -18.81 -1.60
C ASP A 89 19.56 -17.41 -1.19
N GLU A 90 19.91 -16.60 -2.19
CA GLU A 90 20.31 -15.21 -2.02
C GLU A 90 19.29 -14.27 -2.67
N VAL A 91 18.88 -13.24 -1.94
CA VAL A 91 17.93 -12.23 -2.41
C VAL A 91 18.49 -10.83 -2.24
N ILE A 92 18.51 -10.04 -3.30
CA ILE A 92 18.97 -8.65 -3.27
C ILE A 92 17.81 -7.74 -2.87
N CYS A 93 18.00 -6.93 -1.85
CA CYS A 93 17.03 -5.95 -1.39
C CYS A 93 17.68 -4.59 -1.11
N PRO A 94 16.92 -3.48 -1.15
CA PRO A 94 17.45 -2.16 -0.80
C PRO A 94 17.88 -2.11 0.66
N SER A 95 19.04 -1.48 0.94
CA SER A 95 19.53 -1.27 2.31
C SER A 95 18.73 -0.20 3.08
N TYR A 96 18.11 0.75 2.36
CA TYR A 96 17.26 1.79 2.94
C TYR A 96 15.79 1.54 2.55
N SER A 97 15.10 0.82 3.41
CA SER A 97 13.69 0.45 3.24
C SER A 97 13.07 0.10 4.59
N PHE A 98 11.76 -0.08 4.62
CA PHE A 98 11.08 -0.67 5.77
C PHE A 98 11.56 -2.10 5.99
N ILE A 99 11.68 -2.51 7.24
CA ILE A 99 12.26 -3.81 7.65
C ILE A 99 11.64 -5.01 6.93
N ALA A 100 10.36 -4.94 6.56
CA ALA A 100 9.67 -6.03 5.86
C ALA A 100 10.36 -6.44 4.55
N SER A 101 11.08 -5.51 3.88
CA SER A 101 11.79 -5.80 2.62
C SER A 101 12.91 -6.80 2.79
N SER A 102 13.58 -6.81 3.93
CA SER A 102 14.63 -7.79 4.26
C SER A 102 14.10 -8.93 5.13
N PHE A 103 13.13 -8.63 6.00
CA PHE A 103 12.61 -9.62 6.94
C PHE A 103 11.80 -10.74 6.25
N CYS A 104 11.11 -10.44 5.15
CA CYS A 104 10.40 -11.46 4.36
C CYS A 104 11.35 -12.55 3.80
N ILE A 105 12.61 -12.19 3.54
CA ILE A 105 13.64 -13.13 3.07
C ILE A 105 14.03 -14.09 4.20
N LEU A 106 14.16 -13.57 5.43
CA LEU A 106 14.46 -14.38 6.60
C LEU A 106 13.31 -15.29 7.04
N GLN A 107 12.08 -14.93 6.67
CA GLN A 107 10.88 -15.71 6.98
C GLN A 107 10.64 -16.85 5.99
N ALA A 108 11.20 -16.77 4.81
CA ALA A 108 11.11 -17.80 3.78
C ALA A 108 12.15 -18.91 4.02
#